data_0fc63baa2e69fb754676aac7d8179da2
#
_entry.id   0fc63baa2e69fb754676aac7d8179da2
#
_cell.length_a   1.000
_cell.length_b   1.000
_cell.length_c   1.000
_cell.angle_alpha   90.00
_cell.angle_beta   90.00
_cell.angle_gamma   90.00
#
_symmetry.space_group_name_H-M   'P 1'
#
loop_
_entity.id
_entity.type
_entity.pdbx_description
1 polymer ?
#
loop_
_entity_poly.entity_id
_entity_poly.type
_entity_poly.pdbx_seq_one_letter_code
_entity_poly.pdbx_strand_id
1 'polypeptide(L)'
;MTAKKLTIVQVSESDFSIKGQGVHTAYEEIAGSLAARSDAIVVKNKLFAKADIRHIHTVGPYSLLHLLFGNGKKVVSVHVIPASFVGSLAGAKLWLPLAAWYLRLFYGRADVLFAVSGMVARELKTTMKLDKKQIVTFYNTVNMQSYAPTVESRKAARTKLGVDNTTMLVLGNGQVQPRKRVDTFYETAKLLPNTKFIWIGGIPFKRLGADYDAMTHLMKHPPKNARVTGIIDHDEVKEYLAAADAFFLPAEQENHPMCVLEAAGARLPILLRDMPEYDDTFRGHAHMVTKASEAARELARLQTDHTYYKHRQEQTKQIAKLFDSSHGAARAVEIYKTLL
;
A
#
# COMPACT_ATOMS: atom_id res chain seq x y z
N MET A 1 36.91 -8.60 -15.26
CA MET A 1 36.52 -8.99 -13.88
C MET A 1 35.02 -8.76 -13.75
N THR A 2 34.21 -9.80 -13.58
CA THR A 2 32.77 -9.63 -13.30
C THR A 2 32.63 -8.99 -11.94
N ALA A 3 31.97 -7.82 -11.85
CA ALA A 3 31.71 -7.14 -10.60
C ALA A 3 31.01 -8.12 -9.62
N LYS A 4 31.46 -8.18 -8.37
CA LYS A 4 30.86 -9.02 -7.33
C LYS A 4 29.37 -8.64 -7.19
N LYS A 5 28.48 -9.61 -7.35
CA LYS A 5 27.05 -9.41 -7.15
C LYS A 5 26.75 -9.16 -5.67
N LEU A 6 25.83 -8.23 -5.42
CA LEU A 6 25.36 -7.88 -4.08
C LEU A 6 24.41 -8.98 -3.58
N THR A 7 24.73 -9.63 -2.46
CA THR A 7 23.85 -10.62 -1.84
C THR A 7 22.92 -9.96 -0.83
N ILE A 8 21.62 -10.01 -1.11
CA ILE A 8 20.56 -9.35 -0.32
C ILE A 8 19.64 -10.41 0.27
N VAL A 9 19.54 -10.46 1.60
CA VAL A 9 18.51 -11.24 2.27
C VAL A 9 17.31 -10.33 2.52
N GLN A 10 16.21 -10.63 1.85
CA GLN A 10 14.90 -9.97 2.05
C GLN A 10 14.15 -10.72 3.15
N VAL A 11 13.64 -9.97 4.16
CA VAL A 11 13.02 -10.54 5.34
C VAL A 11 11.62 -9.99 5.54
N SER A 12 10.64 -10.88 5.57
CA SER A 12 9.26 -10.53 5.88
C SER A 12 8.52 -11.73 6.47
N GLU A 13 7.85 -11.52 7.60
CA GLU A 13 6.94 -12.50 8.21
C GLU A 13 5.64 -12.65 7.43
N SER A 14 5.36 -11.75 6.48
CA SER A 14 4.16 -11.82 5.66
C SER A 14 4.13 -13.06 4.75
N ASP A 15 5.28 -13.70 4.50
CA ASP A 15 5.35 -14.97 3.77
C ASP A 15 4.67 -16.14 4.53
N PHE A 16 4.60 -16.05 5.86
CA PHE A 16 4.02 -17.12 6.71
C PHE A 16 2.80 -16.65 7.49
N SER A 17 2.39 -15.40 7.32
CA SER A 17 1.31 -14.79 8.10
C SER A 17 0.09 -14.46 7.24
N ILE A 18 -0.77 -13.58 7.74
CA ILE A 18 -2.05 -13.23 7.15
C ILE A 18 -1.87 -12.60 5.75
N LYS A 19 -2.54 -13.17 4.74
CA LYS A 19 -2.65 -12.64 3.38
C LYS A 19 -3.41 -11.30 3.34
N GLY A 20 -3.26 -10.54 2.25
CA GLY A 20 -4.01 -9.30 2.02
C GLY A 20 -3.48 -8.08 2.77
N GLN A 21 -2.19 -8.06 3.09
CA GLN A 21 -1.52 -6.92 3.72
C GLN A 21 -0.66 -6.15 2.71
N GLY A 22 -0.80 -4.82 2.66
CA GLY A 22 0.02 -3.98 1.78
C GLY A 22 1.53 -4.08 2.01
N VAL A 23 1.96 -4.45 3.23
CA VAL A 23 3.37 -4.73 3.54
C VAL A 23 3.88 -5.95 2.76
N HIS A 24 3.05 -6.98 2.58
CA HIS A 24 3.41 -8.16 1.78
C HIS A 24 3.62 -7.78 0.32
N THR A 25 2.69 -7.01 -0.25
CA THR A 25 2.83 -6.50 -1.63
C THR A 25 4.11 -5.66 -1.80
N ALA A 26 4.39 -4.73 -0.88
CA ALA A 26 5.59 -3.90 -0.94
C ALA A 26 6.88 -4.73 -0.87
N TYR A 27 6.90 -5.76 -0.02
CA TYR A 27 8.01 -6.69 0.09
C TYR A 27 8.22 -7.52 -1.18
N GLU A 28 7.17 -8.10 -1.75
CA GLU A 28 7.24 -8.90 -2.98
C GLU A 28 7.69 -8.05 -4.17
N GLU A 29 7.17 -6.84 -4.32
CA GLU A 29 7.51 -5.92 -5.40
C GLU A 29 9.00 -5.54 -5.38
N ILE A 30 9.54 -5.15 -4.23
CA ILE A 30 10.98 -4.80 -4.15
C ILE A 30 11.87 -6.03 -4.26
N ALA A 31 11.49 -7.18 -3.66
CA ALA A 31 12.25 -8.41 -3.76
C ALA A 31 12.30 -8.93 -5.20
N GLY A 32 11.18 -8.92 -5.92
CA GLY A 32 11.09 -9.30 -7.33
C GLY A 32 11.90 -8.39 -8.24
N SER A 33 11.79 -7.07 -8.05
CA SER A 33 12.54 -6.08 -8.84
C SER A 33 14.05 -6.16 -8.61
N LEU A 34 14.49 -6.44 -7.39
CA LEU A 34 15.90 -6.70 -7.08
C LEU A 34 16.39 -8.02 -7.67
N ALA A 35 15.58 -9.07 -7.64
CA ALA A 35 15.93 -10.38 -8.19
C ALA A 35 16.07 -10.35 -9.74
N ALA A 36 15.35 -9.46 -10.41
CA ALA A 36 15.47 -9.25 -11.87
C ALA A 36 16.78 -8.56 -12.29
N ARG A 37 17.54 -8.01 -11.34
CA ARG A 37 18.81 -7.31 -11.64
C ARG A 37 19.97 -8.29 -11.79
N SER A 38 20.85 -8.00 -12.75
CA SER A 38 22.06 -8.79 -12.99
C SER A 38 23.16 -8.61 -11.92
N ASP A 39 23.12 -7.49 -11.16
CA ASP A 39 24.11 -7.11 -10.15
C ASP A 39 23.69 -7.50 -8.71
N ALA A 40 22.55 -8.18 -8.53
CA ALA A 40 22.04 -8.61 -7.24
C ALA A 40 21.73 -10.12 -7.19
N ILE A 41 21.82 -10.70 -6.00
CA ILE A 41 21.33 -12.04 -5.65
C ILE A 41 20.38 -11.86 -4.47
N VAL A 42 19.13 -12.24 -4.66
CA VAL A 42 18.09 -12.10 -3.64
C VAL A 42 17.79 -13.46 -3.01
N VAL A 43 17.83 -13.50 -1.68
CA VAL A 43 17.48 -14.68 -0.86
C VAL A 43 16.34 -14.27 0.08
N LYS A 44 15.27 -15.04 0.16
CA LYS A 44 14.12 -14.73 1.03
C LYS A 44 14.22 -15.50 2.35
N ASN A 45 14.03 -14.82 3.47
CA ASN A 45 13.80 -15.40 4.80
C ASN A 45 14.81 -16.47 5.25
N LYS A 46 16.12 -16.28 4.98
CA LYS A 46 17.18 -17.20 5.42
C LYS A 46 18.07 -16.55 6.48
N LEU A 47 17.84 -16.88 7.76
CA LEU A 47 18.52 -16.25 8.90
C LEU A 47 20.05 -16.37 8.84
N PHE A 48 20.57 -17.54 8.51
CA PHE A 48 22.01 -17.83 8.52
C PHE A 48 22.67 -17.69 7.13
N ALA A 49 21.93 -17.27 6.10
CA ALA A 49 22.54 -17.00 4.80
C ALA A 49 23.52 -15.84 4.91
N LYS A 50 24.71 -16.01 4.30
CA LYS A 50 25.67 -14.90 4.14
C LYS A 50 25.02 -13.81 3.28
N ALA A 51 25.05 -12.56 3.75
CA ALA A 51 24.49 -11.43 3.09
C ALA A 51 25.40 -10.21 3.20
N ASP A 52 25.46 -9.42 2.14
CA ASP A 52 26.03 -8.07 2.21
C ASP A 52 24.99 -7.13 2.86
N ILE A 53 23.71 -7.28 2.48
CA ILE A 53 22.55 -6.51 2.99
C ILE A 53 21.48 -7.46 3.52
N ARG A 54 20.87 -7.07 4.62
CA ARG A 54 19.68 -7.68 5.19
C ARG A 54 18.58 -6.64 5.25
N HIS A 55 17.61 -6.75 4.34
CA HIS A 55 16.52 -5.79 4.21
C HIS A 55 15.24 -6.36 4.81
N ILE A 56 14.71 -5.70 5.84
CA ILE A 56 13.64 -6.18 6.70
C ILE A 56 12.40 -5.32 6.50
N HIS A 57 11.23 -5.95 6.33
CA HIS A 57 9.96 -5.29 6.00
C HIS A 57 8.89 -5.38 7.09
N THR A 58 9.03 -6.32 8.02
CA THR A 58 8.09 -6.52 9.13
C THR A 58 8.78 -6.29 10.48
N VAL A 59 7.99 -6.16 11.54
CA VAL A 59 8.47 -5.80 12.88
C VAL A 59 8.19 -6.88 13.94
N GLY A 60 7.90 -8.11 13.52
CA GLY A 60 7.62 -9.21 14.42
C GLY A 60 8.87 -9.92 14.95
N PRO A 61 8.67 -11.02 15.72
CA PRO A 61 9.76 -11.75 16.37
C PRO A 61 10.78 -12.33 15.39
N TYR A 62 10.34 -12.84 14.24
CA TYR A 62 11.24 -13.40 13.24
C TYR A 62 12.14 -12.32 12.62
N SER A 63 11.58 -11.16 12.31
CA SER A 63 12.33 -9.99 11.85
C SER A 63 13.34 -9.50 12.90
N LEU A 64 12.96 -9.55 14.18
CA LEU A 64 13.86 -9.22 15.26
C LEU A 64 15.06 -10.18 15.36
N LEU A 65 14.85 -11.49 15.15
CA LEU A 65 15.94 -12.47 15.08
C LEU A 65 16.93 -12.12 13.96
N HIS A 66 16.44 -11.69 12.80
CA HIS A 66 17.29 -11.24 11.71
C HIS A 66 18.08 -9.97 12.04
N LEU A 67 17.51 -9.04 12.80
CA LEU A 67 18.23 -7.85 13.30
C LEU A 67 19.33 -8.21 14.30
N LEU A 68 19.07 -9.17 15.19
CA LEU A 68 20.00 -9.52 16.27
C LEU A 68 21.12 -10.46 15.81
N PHE A 69 20.78 -11.48 15.04
CA PHE A 69 21.69 -12.60 14.73
C PHE A 69 22.07 -12.71 13.25
N GLY A 70 21.37 -12.04 12.37
CA GLY A 70 21.72 -12.04 10.94
C GLY A 70 23.01 -11.29 10.67
N ASN A 71 23.80 -11.71 9.70
CA ASN A 71 24.97 -10.98 9.21
C ASN A 71 24.60 -9.92 8.16
N GLY A 72 25.57 -9.11 7.73
CA GLY A 72 25.40 -8.02 6.76
C GLY A 72 24.80 -6.75 7.36
N LYS A 73 24.78 -5.66 6.57
CA LYS A 73 24.17 -4.37 6.96
C LYS A 73 22.66 -4.48 7.03
N LYS A 74 22.05 -3.91 8.06
CA LYS A 74 20.61 -3.96 8.34
C LYS A 74 19.91 -2.74 7.78
N VAL A 75 19.05 -2.97 6.81
CA VAL A 75 18.14 -1.96 6.27
C VAL A 75 16.73 -2.35 6.69
N VAL A 76 15.94 -1.41 7.19
CA VAL A 76 14.55 -1.67 7.59
C VAL A 76 13.63 -0.72 6.85
N SER A 77 12.70 -1.27 6.06
CA SER A 77 11.57 -0.52 5.50
C SER A 77 10.53 -0.27 6.58
N VAL A 78 10.27 0.99 6.87
CA VAL A 78 9.35 1.41 7.92
C VAL A 78 7.94 1.54 7.36
N HIS A 79 7.22 0.42 7.34
CA HIS A 79 5.82 0.36 6.93
C HIS A 79 4.85 0.65 8.08
N VAL A 80 5.29 0.51 9.33
CA VAL A 80 4.49 0.63 10.54
C VAL A 80 5.10 1.68 11.46
N ILE A 81 4.29 2.64 11.88
CA ILE A 81 4.59 3.62 12.93
C ILE A 81 3.55 3.46 14.05
N PRO A 82 3.76 4.00 15.25
CA PRO A 82 2.78 3.86 16.34
C PRO A 82 1.35 4.24 15.94
N ALA A 83 1.18 5.32 15.19
CA ALA A 83 -0.14 5.76 14.69
C ALA A 83 -0.84 4.72 13.82
N SER A 84 -0.12 3.83 13.13
CA SER A 84 -0.69 2.78 12.27
C SER A 84 -1.51 1.73 13.02
N PHE A 85 -1.32 1.59 14.34
CA PHE A 85 -2.07 0.66 15.17
C PHE A 85 -3.45 1.21 15.57
N VAL A 86 -3.57 2.53 15.67
CA VAL A 86 -4.83 3.19 16.03
C VAL A 86 -5.84 3.01 14.89
N GLY A 87 -7.05 2.51 15.21
CA GLY A 87 -8.06 2.18 14.20
C GLY A 87 -7.77 0.93 13.37
N SER A 88 -6.66 0.19 13.68
CA SER A 88 -6.35 -1.10 13.08
C SER A 88 -6.53 -2.26 14.05
N LEU A 89 -6.08 -2.10 15.30
CA LEU A 89 -6.13 -3.14 16.32
C LEU A 89 -6.96 -2.70 17.54
N ALA A 90 -7.63 -3.67 18.15
CA ALA A 90 -8.45 -3.45 19.34
C ALA A 90 -7.59 -2.94 20.51
N GLY A 91 -8.12 -1.96 21.25
CA GLY A 91 -7.45 -1.41 22.42
C GLY A 91 -6.09 -0.73 22.16
N ALA A 92 -5.76 -0.43 20.89
CA ALA A 92 -4.46 0.12 20.50
C ALA A 92 -4.02 1.31 21.36
N LYS A 93 -4.93 2.21 21.71
CA LYS A 93 -4.63 3.39 22.54
C LYS A 93 -4.04 3.05 23.92
N LEU A 94 -4.40 1.90 24.49
CA LEU A 94 -3.95 1.47 25.82
C LEU A 94 -2.51 0.96 25.80
N TRP A 95 -2.13 0.20 24.76
CA TRP A 95 -0.79 -0.40 24.66
C TRP A 95 0.15 0.33 23.69
N LEU A 96 -0.30 1.46 23.10
CA LEU A 96 0.48 2.26 22.17
C LEU A 96 1.87 2.69 22.71
N PRO A 97 2.01 3.11 24.00
CA PRO A 97 3.34 3.46 24.55
C PRO A 97 4.33 2.29 24.52
N LEU A 98 3.85 1.07 24.81
CA LEU A 98 4.67 -0.15 24.76
C LEU A 98 5.07 -0.48 23.33
N ALA A 99 4.13 -0.38 22.38
CA ALA A 99 4.41 -0.58 20.97
C ALA A 99 5.41 0.45 20.44
N ALA A 100 5.26 1.73 20.80
CA ALA A 100 6.18 2.79 20.42
C ALA A 100 7.59 2.54 20.96
N TRP A 101 7.70 2.11 22.22
CA TRP A 101 8.96 1.72 22.83
C TRP A 101 9.61 0.54 22.08
N TYR A 102 8.82 -0.52 21.79
CA TYR A 102 9.30 -1.67 21.03
C TYR A 102 9.79 -1.27 19.64
N LEU A 103 8.98 -0.52 18.88
CA LEU A 103 9.35 -0.05 17.54
C LEU A 103 10.61 0.81 17.56
N ARG A 104 10.76 1.67 18.58
CA ARG A 104 11.96 2.48 18.75
C ARG A 104 13.20 1.61 18.96
N LEU A 105 13.10 0.57 19.81
CA LEU A 105 14.20 -0.39 20.02
C LEU A 105 14.50 -1.19 18.75
N PHE A 106 13.48 -1.61 18.05
CA PHE A 106 13.59 -2.38 16.81
C PHE A 106 14.30 -1.55 15.72
N TYR A 107 13.76 -0.39 15.39
CA TYR A 107 14.32 0.51 14.37
C TYR A 107 15.69 1.06 14.77
N GLY A 108 15.92 1.26 16.06
CA GLY A 108 17.22 1.67 16.59
C GLY A 108 18.37 0.71 16.30
N ARG A 109 18.09 -0.55 15.92
CA ARG A 109 19.10 -1.55 15.56
C ARG A 109 19.47 -1.57 14.08
N ALA A 110 18.71 -0.88 13.23
CA ALA A 110 19.03 -0.78 11.81
C ALA A 110 20.25 0.10 11.55
N ASP A 111 21.03 -0.21 10.53
CA ASP A 111 22.06 0.71 10.00
C ASP A 111 21.39 1.86 9.24
N VAL A 112 20.35 1.54 8.45
CA VAL A 112 19.54 2.52 7.68
C VAL A 112 18.06 2.20 7.81
N LEU A 113 17.24 3.25 7.94
CA LEU A 113 15.79 3.19 7.89
C LEU A 113 15.27 3.73 6.56
N PHE A 114 14.53 2.91 5.83
CA PHE A 114 13.78 3.32 4.65
C PHE A 114 12.39 3.78 5.07
N ALA A 115 12.20 5.07 5.19
CA ALA A 115 10.89 5.67 5.49
C ALA A 115 10.05 5.71 4.20
N VAL A 116 8.89 5.05 4.20
CA VAL A 116 8.04 4.90 3.00
C VAL A 116 7.34 6.20 2.55
N SER A 117 7.46 7.28 3.33
CA SER A 117 7.04 8.64 2.96
C SER A 117 7.79 9.69 3.78
N GLY A 118 7.72 10.95 3.36
CA GLY A 118 8.28 12.06 4.12
C GLY A 118 7.62 12.22 5.49
N MET A 119 6.32 11.91 5.60
CA MET A 119 5.62 11.89 6.89
C MET A 119 6.24 10.84 7.82
N VAL A 120 6.46 9.61 7.35
CA VAL A 120 7.12 8.55 8.14
C VAL A 120 8.54 8.97 8.54
N ALA A 121 9.28 9.61 7.63
CA ALA A 121 10.63 10.12 7.95
C ALA A 121 10.60 11.18 9.05
N ARG A 122 9.62 12.08 9.04
CA ARG A 122 9.44 13.08 10.12
C ARG A 122 9.07 12.39 11.44
N GLU A 123 8.13 11.46 11.43
CA GLU A 123 7.67 10.72 12.62
C GLU A 123 8.83 9.97 13.30
N LEU A 124 9.69 9.30 12.53
CA LEU A 124 10.88 8.62 13.02
C LEU A 124 11.83 9.59 13.75
N LYS A 125 12.02 10.79 13.22
CA LYS A 125 12.91 11.79 13.80
C LYS A 125 12.31 12.47 15.04
N THR A 126 11.08 12.95 14.93
CA THR A 126 10.45 13.80 15.94
C THR A 126 9.83 13.02 17.08
N THR A 127 8.87 12.14 16.78
CA THR A 127 8.10 11.39 17.78
C THR A 127 8.88 10.21 18.33
N MET A 128 9.54 9.45 17.44
CA MET A 128 10.29 8.27 17.83
C MET A 128 11.73 8.59 18.27
N LYS A 129 12.21 9.83 18.09
CA LYS A 129 13.54 10.30 18.50
C LYS A 129 14.68 9.44 17.95
N LEU A 130 14.61 9.10 16.67
CA LEU A 130 15.63 8.34 15.93
C LEU A 130 16.43 9.25 14.98
N ASP A 131 16.54 10.53 15.30
CA ASP A 131 17.26 11.57 14.55
C ASP A 131 18.74 11.26 14.30
N LYS A 132 19.37 10.49 15.18
CA LYS A 132 20.76 10.02 15.05
C LYS A 132 20.95 8.88 14.05
N LYS A 133 19.85 8.28 13.54
CA LYS A 133 19.89 7.21 12.56
C LYS A 133 19.91 7.76 11.13
N GLN A 134 20.53 7.03 10.22
CA GLN A 134 20.40 7.33 8.80
C GLN A 134 18.99 6.98 8.35
N ILE A 135 18.17 7.99 8.08
CA ILE A 135 16.79 7.86 7.61
C ILE A 135 16.74 8.37 6.18
N VAL A 136 16.36 7.50 5.27
CA VAL A 136 16.20 7.82 3.85
C VAL A 136 14.72 7.68 3.49
N THR A 137 14.11 8.70 2.90
CA THR A 137 12.79 8.56 2.33
C THR A 137 12.87 7.65 1.11
N PHE A 138 12.24 6.47 1.21
CA PHE A 138 12.26 5.44 0.20
C PHE A 138 10.82 4.95 -0.03
N TYR A 139 10.17 5.52 -1.02
CA TYR A 139 8.77 5.24 -1.34
C TYR A 139 8.57 3.78 -1.76
N ASN A 140 7.40 3.23 -1.45
CA ASN A 140 6.98 1.96 -2.04
C ASN A 140 6.87 2.11 -3.56
N THR A 141 7.15 1.03 -4.27
CA THR A 141 7.06 0.99 -5.73
C THR A 141 6.33 -0.27 -6.16
N VAL A 142 5.71 -0.24 -7.35
CA VAL A 142 5.08 -1.42 -7.97
C VAL A 142 5.52 -1.54 -9.41
N ASN A 143 5.48 -2.76 -9.96
CA ASN A 143 5.62 -2.96 -11.39
C ASN A 143 4.35 -2.46 -12.10
N MET A 144 4.38 -1.21 -12.52
CA MET A 144 3.22 -0.53 -13.11
C MET A 144 2.67 -1.26 -14.34
N GLN A 145 3.53 -1.90 -15.11
CA GLN A 145 3.10 -2.62 -16.31
C GLN A 145 2.27 -3.85 -15.99
N SER A 146 2.50 -4.49 -14.84
CA SER A 146 1.73 -5.68 -14.40
C SER A 146 0.27 -5.38 -14.09
N TYR A 147 -0.10 -4.12 -13.89
CA TYR A 147 -1.46 -3.67 -13.62
C TYR A 147 -2.14 -3.01 -14.82
N ALA A 148 -1.38 -2.70 -15.89
CA ALA A 148 -1.93 -2.02 -17.07
C ALA A 148 -2.92 -2.93 -17.81
N PRO A 149 -4.23 -2.57 -17.91
CA PRO A 149 -5.20 -3.42 -18.57
C PRO A 149 -5.05 -3.36 -20.09
N THR A 150 -5.29 -4.49 -20.76
CA THR A 150 -5.61 -4.51 -22.20
C THR A 150 -7.11 -4.37 -22.42
N VAL A 151 -7.52 -4.12 -23.66
CA VAL A 151 -8.96 -4.10 -24.03
C VAL A 151 -9.61 -5.44 -23.70
N GLU A 152 -8.93 -6.55 -24.00
CA GLU A 152 -9.40 -7.92 -23.80
C GLU A 152 -9.52 -8.24 -22.30
N SER A 153 -8.48 -7.93 -21.49
CA SER A 153 -8.50 -8.18 -20.05
C SER A 153 -9.59 -7.36 -19.35
N ARG A 154 -9.80 -6.10 -19.77
CA ARG A 154 -10.88 -5.27 -19.26
C ARG A 154 -12.25 -5.85 -19.59
N LYS A 155 -12.48 -6.26 -20.84
CA LYS A 155 -13.75 -6.88 -21.29
C LYS A 155 -14.04 -8.16 -20.51
N ALA A 156 -13.06 -9.06 -20.40
CA ALA A 156 -13.17 -10.30 -19.65
C ALA A 156 -13.50 -10.06 -18.17
N ALA A 157 -12.77 -9.13 -17.52
CA ALA A 157 -12.99 -8.77 -16.13
C ALA A 157 -14.40 -8.20 -15.90
N ARG A 158 -14.88 -7.29 -16.75
CA ARG A 158 -16.23 -6.71 -16.63
C ARG A 158 -17.31 -7.78 -16.80
N THR A 159 -17.15 -8.71 -17.75
CA THR A 159 -18.07 -9.85 -17.93
C THR A 159 -18.10 -10.73 -16.68
N LYS A 160 -16.91 -11.10 -16.14
CA LYS A 160 -16.79 -11.92 -14.92
C LYS A 160 -17.45 -11.25 -13.71
N LEU A 161 -17.35 -9.93 -13.60
CA LEU A 161 -17.90 -9.16 -12.47
C LEU A 161 -19.39 -8.78 -12.67
N GLY A 162 -19.99 -9.08 -13.81
CA GLY A 162 -21.38 -8.71 -14.14
C GLY A 162 -21.57 -7.19 -14.23
N VAL A 163 -20.59 -6.49 -14.81
CA VAL A 163 -20.62 -5.04 -15.04
C VAL A 163 -20.71 -4.79 -16.53
N ASP A 164 -21.81 -4.20 -17.01
CA ASP A 164 -21.93 -3.81 -18.40
C ASP A 164 -21.00 -2.65 -18.78
N ASN A 165 -20.80 -2.42 -20.08
CA ASN A 165 -19.83 -1.42 -20.55
C ASN A 165 -20.23 0.04 -20.29
N THR A 166 -21.48 0.30 -19.98
CA THR A 166 -22.04 1.65 -19.75
C THR A 166 -22.08 2.02 -18.26
N THR A 167 -22.08 1.04 -17.38
CA THR A 167 -22.10 1.25 -15.93
C THR A 167 -20.71 1.64 -15.41
N MET A 168 -20.60 2.76 -14.77
CA MET A 168 -19.37 3.16 -14.05
C MET A 168 -19.12 2.23 -12.88
N LEU A 169 -17.88 1.76 -12.75
CA LEU A 169 -17.40 0.94 -11.63
C LEU A 169 -16.32 1.70 -10.84
N VAL A 170 -16.60 1.95 -9.57
CA VAL A 170 -15.66 2.56 -8.62
C VAL A 170 -15.11 1.49 -7.68
N LEU A 171 -13.78 1.41 -7.57
CA LEU A 171 -13.11 0.52 -6.63
C LEU A 171 -12.57 1.27 -5.42
N GLY A 172 -12.62 0.62 -4.26
CA GLY A 172 -11.79 0.87 -3.10
C GLY A 172 -11.04 -0.40 -2.73
N ASN A 173 -9.87 -0.30 -2.11
CA ASN A 173 -9.10 -1.47 -1.70
C ASN A 173 -8.41 -1.25 -0.34
N GLY A 174 -8.53 -2.23 0.54
CA GLY A 174 -7.88 -2.27 1.84
C GLY A 174 -8.66 -3.08 2.85
N GLN A 175 -8.02 -3.35 3.99
CA GLN A 175 -8.66 -4.01 5.11
C GLN A 175 -9.90 -3.23 5.57
N VAL A 176 -10.97 -3.90 5.94
CA VAL A 176 -12.15 -3.25 6.51
C VAL A 176 -11.84 -2.94 7.97
N GLN A 177 -11.43 -1.70 8.19
CA GLN A 177 -11.00 -1.14 9.48
C GLN A 177 -11.52 0.30 9.61
N PRO A 178 -11.75 0.82 10.83
CA PRO A 178 -12.24 2.18 11.05
C PRO A 178 -11.46 3.26 10.27
N ARG A 179 -10.12 3.18 10.30
CA ARG A 179 -9.25 4.16 9.61
C ARG A 179 -9.38 4.15 8.08
N LYS A 180 -9.90 3.06 7.48
CA LYS A 180 -10.08 2.97 6.02
C LYS A 180 -11.38 3.61 5.52
N ARG A 181 -12.30 3.92 6.44
CA ARG A 181 -13.54 4.66 6.17
C ARG A 181 -14.38 4.06 5.05
N VAL A 182 -14.63 2.74 5.14
CA VAL A 182 -15.56 2.04 4.23
C VAL A 182 -16.99 2.59 4.35
N ASP A 183 -17.36 3.14 5.49
CA ASP A 183 -18.59 3.90 5.71
C ASP A 183 -18.70 5.10 4.76
N THR A 184 -17.66 5.92 4.62
CA THR A 184 -17.61 7.04 3.68
C THR A 184 -17.69 6.58 2.22
N PHE A 185 -17.06 5.44 1.89
CA PHE A 185 -17.20 4.81 0.57
C PHE A 185 -18.67 4.43 0.29
N TYR A 186 -19.39 3.88 1.28
CA TYR A 186 -20.80 3.55 1.16
C TYR A 186 -21.72 4.79 1.11
N GLU A 187 -21.41 5.82 1.89
CA GLU A 187 -22.13 7.10 1.79
C GLU A 187 -22.03 7.69 0.38
N THR A 188 -20.84 7.61 -0.23
CA THR A 188 -20.63 8.04 -1.62
C THR A 188 -21.45 7.18 -2.58
N ALA A 189 -21.48 5.86 -2.39
CA ALA A 189 -22.27 4.94 -3.22
C ALA A 189 -23.78 5.26 -3.17
N LYS A 190 -24.34 5.59 -2.00
CA LYS A 190 -25.75 5.96 -1.84
C LYS A 190 -26.11 7.22 -2.64
N LEU A 191 -25.17 8.15 -2.82
CA LEU A 191 -25.37 9.38 -3.60
C LEU A 191 -25.34 9.14 -5.12
N LEU A 192 -24.85 7.97 -5.58
CA LEU A 192 -24.68 7.63 -6.98
C LEU A 192 -25.36 6.26 -7.30
N PRO A 193 -26.68 6.15 -7.25
CA PRO A 193 -27.38 4.85 -7.30
C PRO A 193 -27.16 4.08 -8.60
N ASN A 194 -26.84 4.72 -9.72
CA ASN A 194 -26.55 4.12 -11.01
C ASN A 194 -25.08 3.75 -11.23
N THR A 195 -24.22 3.99 -10.26
CA THR A 195 -22.78 3.64 -10.27
C THR A 195 -22.57 2.41 -9.40
N LYS A 196 -21.79 1.44 -9.85
CA LYS A 196 -21.40 0.27 -9.05
C LYS A 196 -20.16 0.58 -8.21
N PHE A 197 -20.17 0.12 -6.97
CA PHE A 197 -19.07 0.28 -6.02
C PHE A 197 -18.59 -1.07 -5.51
N ILE A 198 -17.30 -1.33 -5.54
CA ILE A 198 -16.72 -2.56 -4.99
C ILE A 198 -15.57 -2.20 -4.06
N TRP A 199 -15.66 -2.65 -2.82
CA TRP A 199 -14.55 -2.59 -1.88
C TRP A 199 -13.84 -3.94 -1.87
N ILE A 200 -12.55 -3.95 -2.20
CA ILE A 200 -11.70 -5.14 -2.15
C ILE A 200 -11.06 -5.23 -0.77
N GLY A 201 -11.29 -6.33 -0.06
CA GLY A 201 -10.70 -6.59 1.24
C GLY A 201 -11.71 -6.99 2.31
N GLY A 202 -11.20 -7.43 3.44
CA GLY A 202 -11.97 -7.94 4.56
C GLY A 202 -11.36 -7.59 5.91
N ILE A 203 -11.75 -8.31 6.97
CA ILE A 203 -11.26 -8.15 8.34
C ILE A 203 -10.24 -9.26 8.65
N PRO A 204 -8.92 -9.04 8.45
CA PRO A 204 -7.92 -10.11 8.57
C PRO A 204 -7.67 -10.55 10.00
N PHE A 205 -7.81 -9.65 10.99
CA PHE A 205 -7.48 -9.91 12.39
C PHE A 205 -8.67 -10.40 13.21
N LYS A 206 -9.83 -10.66 12.57
CA LYS A 206 -11.07 -11.08 13.27
C LYS A 206 -11.32 -10.18 14.50
N ARG A 207 -11.60 -10.76 15.66
CA ARG A 207 -11.88 -10.03 16.92
C ARG A 207 -10.69 -9.23 17.48
N LEU A 208 -9.47 -9.42 16.97
CA LEU A 208 -8.32 -8.58 17.33
C LEU A 208 -8.29 -7.24 16.56
N GLY A 209 -9.10 -7.12 15.51
CA GLY A 209 -9.27 -5.86 14.77
C GLY A 209 -10.07 -4.83 15.58
N ALA A 210 -9.77 -3.55 15.33
CA ALA A 210 -10.54 -2.46 15.94
C ALA A 210 -12.00 -2.50 15.48
N ASP A 211 -12.92 -2.29 16.41
CA ASP A 211 -14.37 -2.19 16.17
C ASP A 211 -14.94 -3.36 15.34
N TYR A 212 -14.50 -4.59 15.65
CA TYR A 212 -14.79 -5.80 14.87
C TYR A 212 -16.29 -5.96 14.54
N ASP A 213 -17.18 -5.77 15.53
CA ASP A 213 -18.62 -5.97 15.34
C ASP A 213 -19.20 -4.92 14.40
N ALA A 214 -18.80 -3.65 14.52
CA ALA A 214 -19.21 -2.57 13.63
C ALA A 214 -18.68 -2.80 12.20
N MET A 215 -17.42 -3.22 12.05
CA MET A 215 -16.83 -3.53 10.73
C MET A 215 -17.49 -4.75 10.09
N THR A 216 -17.83 -5.77 10.89
CA THR A 216 -18.57 -6.95 10.41
C THR A 216 -19.98 -6.59 9.97
N HIS A 217 -20.66 -5.71 10.72
CA HIS A 217 -21.98 -5.19 10.33
C HIS A 217 -21.89 -4.42 9.01
N LEU A 218 -20.90 -3.54 8.88
CA LEU A 218 -20.68 -2.76 7.65
C LEU A 218 -20.47 -3.67 6.42
N MET A 219 -19.67 -4.73 6.55
CA MET A 219 -19.45 -5.70 5.48
C MET A 219 -20.72 -6.45 5.06
N LYS A 220 -21.60 -6.76 6.01
CA LYS A 220 -22.83 -7.54 5.77
C LYS A 220 -23.98 -6.70 5.21
N HIS A 221 -23.93 -5.38 5.37
CA HIS A 221 -25.02 -4.47 5.01
C HIS A 221 -24.56 -3.34 4.06
N PRO A 222 -23.96 -3.69 2.89
CA PRO A 222 -23.59 -2.69 1.90
C PRO A 222 -24.85 -2.05 1.27
N PRO A 223 -24.77 -0.84 0.74
CA PRO A 223 -25.81 -0.27 -0.14
C PRO A 223 -26.10 -1.18 -1.35
N LYS A 224 -27.30 -1.05 -1.95
CA LYS A 224 -27.74 -1.90 -3.09
C LYS A 224 -26.77 -1.92 -4.26
N ASN A 225 -26.06 -0.82 -4.51
CA ASN A 225 -25.11 -0.65 -5.60
C ASN A 225 -23.64 -0.84 -5.15
N ALA A 226 -23.40 -1.32 -3.92
CA ALA A 226 -22.07 -1.59 -3.40
C ALA A 226 -21.92 -3.05 -2.93
N ARG A 227 -20.68 -3.54 -2.92
CA ARG A 227 -20.32 -4.83 -2.31
C ARG A 227 -18.91 -4.81 -1.74
N VAL A 228 -18.63 -5.71 -0.80
CA VAL A 228 -17.29 -6.03 -0.28
C VAL A 228 -16.93 -7.43 -0.69
N THR A 229 -15.71 -7.63 -1.23
CA THR A 229 -15.28 -8.96 -1.70
C THR A 229 -14.90 -9.92 -0.57
N GLY A 230 -14.53 -9.39 0.59
CA GLY A 230 -13.71 -10.13 1.55
C GLY A 230 -12.24 -10.17 1.11
N ILE A 231 -11.44 -10.99 1.77
CA ILE A 231 -10.03 -11.19 1.42
C ILE A 231 -9.98 -12.07 0.16
N ILE A 232 -9.34 -11.57 -0.89
CA ILE A 232 -9.12 -12.27 -2.16
C ILE A 232 -7.62 -12.38 -2.44
N ASP A 233 -7.24 -13.24 -3.37
CA ASP A 233 -5.86 -13.36 -3.79
C ASP A 233 -5.40 -12.11 -4.58
N HIS A 234 -4.12 -11.79 -4.49
CA HIS A 234 -3.57 -10.56 -5.09
C HIS A 234 -3.73 -10.52 -6.63
N ASP A 235 -3.67 -11.67 -7.29
CA ASP A 235 -3.88 -11.72 -8.75
C ASP A 235 -5.32 -11.38 -9.15
N GLU A 236 -6.31 -11.72 -8.31
CA GLU A 236 -7.68 -11.31 -8.54
C GLU A 236 -7.86 -9.78 -8.43
N VAL A 237 -7.06 -9.10 -7.59
CA VAL A 237 -7.09 -7.63 -7.47
C VAL A 237 -6.84 -6.96 -8.82
N LYS A 238 -5.94 -7.51 -9.64
CA LYS A 238 -5.66 -7.01 -10.99
C LYS A 238 -6.86 -7.06 -11.92
N GLU A 239 -7.69 -8.11 -11.80
CA GLU A 239 -8.93 -8.24 -12.58
C GLU A 239 -9.93 -7.14 -12.20
N TYR A 240 -10.10 -6.87 -10.89
CA TYR A 240 -10.97 -5.79 -10.45
C TYR A 240 -10.48 -4.42 -10.93
N LEU A 241 -9.17 -4.19 -10.84
CA LEU A 241 -8.55 -2.94 -11.33
C LEU A 241 -8.74 -2.79 -12.85
N ALA A 242 -8.60 -3.87 -13.61
CA ALA A 242 -8.82 -3.86 -15.06
C ALA A 242 -10.27 -3.52 -15.44
N ALA A 243 -11.25 -3.95 -14.63
CA ALA A 243 -12.66 -3.68 -14.85
C ALA A 243 -13.10 -2.26 -14.50
N ALA A 244 -12.38 -1.59 -13.61
CA ALA A 244 -12.78 -0.33 -12.99
C ALA A 244 -12.69 0.89 -13.91
N ASP A 245 -13.38 1.96 -13.51
CA ASP A 245 -13.37 3.28 -14.14
C ASP A 245 -12.75 4.36 -13.24
N ALA A 246 -12.79 4.16 -11.91
CA ALA A 246 -12.15 5.04 -10.95
C ALA A 246 -11.76 4.28 -9.68
N PHE A 247 -10.80 4.83 -8.95
CA PHE A 247 -10.38 4.34 -7.64
C PHE A 247 -10.66 5.39 -6.57
N PHE A 248 -11.26 4.99 -5.44
CA PHE A 248 -11.56 5.88 -4.33
C PHE A 248 -11.12 5.28 -3.00
N LEU A 249 -10.22 5.96 -2.30
CA LEU A 249 -9.74 5.59 -0.97
C LEU A 249 -10.00 6.72 0.03
N PRO A 250 -11.08 6.64 0.85
CA PRO A 250 -11.42 7.66 1.85
C PRO A 250 -10.66 7.52 3.18
N ALA A 251 -9.56 6.78 3.22
CA ALA A 251 -8.83 6.47 4.43
C ALA A 251 -8.38 7.73 5.20
N GLU A 252 -8.41 7.67 6.53
CA GLU A 252 -8.00 8.75 7.45
C GLU A 252 -6.55 8.63 7.92
N GLN A 253 -5.90 7.51 7.65
CA GLN A 253 -4.50 7.30 8.01
C GLN A 253 -3.88 6.30 7.03
N GLU A 254 -2.82 6.70 6.37
CA GLU A 254 -1.99 5.90 5.47
C GLU A 254 -0.53 6.37 5.57
N ASN A 255 0.39 5.45 5.33
CA ASN A 255 1.81 5.80 5.25
C ASN A 255 2.24 6.01 3.79
N HIS A 256 2.02 5.01 2.93
CA HIS A 256 2.17 5.06 1.47
C HIS A 256 1.43 3.84 0.87
N PRO A 257 0.14 3.97 0.57
CA PRO A 257 -0.73 2.84 0.26
C PRO A 257 -0.43 2.19 -1.09
N MET A 258 -0.11 0.88 -1.08
CA MET A 258 0.14 0.08 -2.27
C MET A 258 -1.04 0.10 -3.25
N CYS A 259 -2.27 0.03 -2.74
CA CYS A 259 -3.48 0.02 -3.57
C CYS A 259 -3.66 1.28 -4.44
N VAL A 260 -3.11 2.42 -4.02
CA VAL A 260 -3.07 3.65 -4.84
C VAL A 260 -2.08 3.50 -5.98
N LEU A 261 -0.91 2.88 -5.74
CA LEU A 261 0.08 2.60 -6.78
C LEU A 261 -0.44 1.58 -7.79
N GLU A 262 -1.11 0.54 -7.31
CA GLU A 262 -1.77 -0.48 -8.14
C GLU A 262 -2.84 0.15 -9.05
N ALA A 263 -3.69 1.03 -8.48
CA ALA A 263 -4.69 1.79 -9.24
C ALA A 263 -4.06 2.73 -10.28
N ALA A 264 -2.90 3.34 -9.95
CA ALA A 264 -2.15 4.15 -10.90
C ALA A 264 -1.57 3.31 -12.05
N GLY A 265 -1.07 2.11 -11.78
CA GLY A 265 -0.66 1.13 -12.79
C GLY A 265 -1.81 0.75 -13.72
N ALA A 266 -3.02 0.62 -13.18
CA ALA A 266 -4.25 0.39 -13.95
C ALA A 266 -4.77 1.65 -14.68
N ARG A 267 -4.10 2.79 -14.56
CA ARG A 267 -4.43 4.08 -15.22
C ARG A 267 -5.79 4.64 -14.82
N LEU A 268 -6.25 4.35 -13.60
CA LEU A 268 -7.54 4.84 -13.10
C LEU A 268 -7.41 6.29 -12.62
N PRO A 269 -8.40 7.16 -12.86
CA PRO A 269 -8.58 8.34 -12.05
C PRO A 269 -8.65 7.99 -10.56
N ILE A 270 -7.89 8.69 -9.73
CA ILE A 270 -7.76 8.38 -8.30
C ILE A 270 -8.31 9.51 -7.47
N LEU A 271 -9.23 9.16 -6.55
CA LEU A 271 -9.75 10.03 -5.52
C LEU A 271 -9.22 9.57 -4.16
N LEU A 272 -8.70 10.50 -3.37
CA LEU A 272 -8.18 10.24 -2.03
C LEU A 272 -8.80 11.23 -1.03
N ARG A 273 -8.88 10.81 0.23
CA ARG A 273 -9.16 11.77 1.30
C ARG A 273 -8.04 12.80 1.37
N ASP A 274 -8.39 14.07 1.57
CA ASP A 274 -7.43 15.13 1.78
C ASP A 274 -6.71 14.95 3.11
N MET A 275 -5.41 14.63 3.05
CA MET A 275 -4.57 14.38 4.21
C MET A 275 -3.15 14.94 3.99
N PRO A 276 -2.52 15.49 5.03
CA PRO A 276 -1.14 15.97 4.95
C PRO A 276 -0.11 14.87 4.62
N GLU A 277 -0.45 13.60 4.90
CA GLU A 277 0.38 12.43 4.59
C GLU A 277 0.65 12.26 3.10
N TYR A 278 -0.19 12.87 2.26
CA TYR A 278 -0.06 12.79 0.80
C TYR A 278 0.68 13.97 0.17
N ASP A 279 1.15 14.94 0.95
CA ASP A 279 1.78 16.16 0.44
C ASP A 279 3.03 15.91 -0.41
N ASP A 280 3.81 14.89 -0.06
CA ASP A 280 5.03 14.50 -0.77
C ASP A 280 4.86 13.31 -1.72
N THR A 281 3.62 12.80 -1.89
CA THR A 281 3.37 11.59 -2.69
C THR A 281 2.29 11.77 -3.75
N PHE A 282 1.04 12.02 -3.36
CA PHE A 282 -0.11 11.97 -4.27
C PHE A 282 -0.80 13.32 -4.51
N ARG A 283 -0.50 14.35 -3.67
CA ARG A 283 -1.08 15.68 -3.85
C ARG A 283 -0.64 16.26 -5.20
N GLY A 284 -1.61 16.80 -5.94
CA GLY A 284 -1.39 17.29 -7.30
C GLY A 284 -1.51 16.23 -8.42
N HIS A 285 -1.49 14.93 -8.04
CA HIS A 285 -1.59 13.80 -8.98
C HIS A 285 -2.89 12.99 -8.81
N ALA A 286 -3.46 12.97 -7.62
CA ALA A 286 -4.78 12.44 -7.31
C ALA A 286 -5.75 13.57 -6.97
N HIS A 287 -7.07 13.31 -7.05
CA HIS A 287 -8.07 14.28 -6.60
C HIS A 287 -8.32 14.15 -5.11
N MET A 288 -8.16 15.25 -4.38
CA MET A 288 -8.38 15.28 -2.93
C MET A 288 -9.82 15.65 -2.61
N VAL A 289 -10.46 14.89 -1.70
CA VAL A 289 -11.83 15.11 -1.24
C VAL A 289 -11.90 15.03 0.28
N THR A 290 -12.78 15.82 0.89
CA THR A 290 -12.94 15.85 2.36
C THR A 290 -14.12 15.02 2.84
N LYS A 291 -15.15 14.86 2.00
CA LYS A 291 -16.42 14.20 2.38
C LYS A 291 -17.07 13.46 1.21
N ALA A 292 -17.99 12.56 1.52
CA ALA A 292 -18.69 11.72 0.55
C ALA A 292 -19.39 12.50 -0.57
N SER A 293 -19.99 13.65 -0.26
CA SER A 293 -20.67 14.47 -1.27
C SER A 293 -19.73 15.11 -2.29
N GLU A 294 -18.48 15.41 -1.91
CA GLU A 294 -17.45 15.87 -2.85
C GLU A 294 -16.98 14.74 -3.73
N ALA A 295 -16.71 13.55 -3.15
CA ALA A 295 -16.37 12.36 -3.90
C ALA A 295 -17.47 12.01 -4.94
N ALA A 296 -18.73 12.07 -4.53
CA ALA A 296 -19.86 11.80 -5.43
C ALA A 296 -19.93 12.78 -6.61
N ARG A 297 -19.73 14.10 -6.37
CA ARG A 297 -19.69 15.11 -7.45
C ARG A 297 -18.54 14.85 -8.41
N GLU A 298 -17.38 14.52 -7.89
CA GLU A 298 -16.20 14.25 -8.71
C GLU A 298 -16.40 12.99 -9.56
N LEU A 299 -16.91 11.90 -8.98
CA LEU A 299 -17.23 10.67 -9.70
C LEU A 299 -18.31 10.87 -10.77
N ALA A 300 -19.37 11.66 -10.48
CA ALA A 300 -20.38 12.02 -11.47
C ALA A 300 -19.78 12.80 -12.63
N ARG A 301 -18.86 13.73 -12.36
CA ARG A 301 -18.15 14.47 -13.40
C ARG A 301 -17.26 13.57 -14.25
N LEU A 302 -16.54 12.63 -13.65
CA LEU A 302 -15.75 11.63 -14.38
C LEU A 302 -16.60 10.79 -15.34
N GLN A 303 -17.85 10.50 -14.97
CA GLN A 303 -18.79 9.73 -15.79
C GLN A 303 -19.33 10.54 -16.99
N THR A 304 -19.54 11.83 -16.84
CA THR A 304 -20.23 12.68 -17.85
C THR A 304 -19.29 13.51 -18.71
N ASP A 305 -18.07 13.81 -18.24
CA ASP A 305 -17.09 14.65 -18.92
C ASP A 305 -15.86 13.82 -19.33
N HIS A 306 -15.85 13.37 -20.58
CA HIS A 306 -14.76 12.55 -21.13
C HIS A 306 -13.41 13.29 -21.16
N THR A 307 -13.42 14.60 -21.43
CA THR A 307 -12.20 15.42 -21.45
C THR A 307 -11.61 15.50 -20.04
N TYR A 308 -12.47 15.69 -19.06
CA TYR A 308 -12.07 15.71 -17.66
C TYR A 308 -11.55 14.33 -17.20
N TYR A 309 -12.22 13.24 -17.59
CA TYR A 309 -11.76 11.89 -17.33
C TYR A 309 -10.34 11.65 -17.85
N LYS A 310 -10.07 11.99 -19.10
CA LYS A 310 -8.75 11.90 -19.71
C LYS A 310 -7.69 12.73 -18.98
N HIS A 311 -8.04 13.96 -18.63
CA HIS A 311 -7.14 14.82 -17.86
C HIS A 311 -6.76 14.18 -16.51
N ARG A 312 -7.73 13.59 -15.79
CA ARG A 312 -7.46 12.90 -14.52
C ARG A 312 -6.60 11.64 -14.70
N GLN A 313 -6.79 10.89 -15.79
CA GLN A 313 -5.91 9.77 -16.12
C GLN A 313 -4.46 10.24 -16.38
N GLU A 314 -4.25 11.36 -17.07
CA GLU A 314 -2.89 11.90 -17.30
C GLU A 314 -2.22 12.30 -15.97
N GLN A 315 -2.95 12.88 -15.03
CA GLN A 315 -2.41 13.18 -13.69
C GLN A 315 -2.00 11.90 -12.96
N THR A 316 -2.80 10.85 -13.02
CA THR A 316 -2.48 9.55 -12.43
C THR A 316 -1.24 8.89 -13.03
N LYS A 317 -0.94 9.13 -14.32
CA LYS A 317 0.31 8.64 -14.96
C LYS A 317 1.56 9.20 -14.28
N GLN A 318 1.49 10.37 -13.64
CA GLN A 318 2.64 10.89 -12.89
C GLN A 318 2.93 10.04 -11.66
N ILE A 319 1.89 9.53 -10.97
CA ILE A 319 2.06 8.57 -9.86
C ILE A 319 2.77 7.31 -10.38
N ALA A 320 2.29 6.76 -11.50
CA ALA A 320 2.90 5.58 -12.11
C ALA A 320 4.37 5.82 -12.48
N LYS A 321 4.70 6.98 -13.02
CA LYS A 321 6.08 7.33 -13.38
C LYS A 321 7.00 7.50 -12.16
N LEU A 322 6.49 8.10 -11.08
CA LEU A 322 7.29 8.37 -9.87
C LEU A 322 7.58 7.09 -9.07
N PHE A 323 6.65 6.13 -9.06
CA PHE A 323 6.69 4.97 -8.16
C PHE A 323 6.78 3.63 -8.91
N ASP A 324 7.37 3.63 -10.12
CA ASP A 324 7.69 2.38 -10.83
C ASP A 324 8.81 1.60 -10.15
N SER A 325 8.66 0.28 -10.07
CA SER A 325 9.58 -0.60 -9.34
C SER A 325 10.99 -0.66 -9.92
N SER A 326 11.17 -0.36 -11.20
CA SER A 326 12.51 -0.29 -11.82
C SER A 326 13.37 0.80 -11.19
N HIS A 327 12.80 1.97 -10.90
CA HIS A 327 13.46 3.07 -10.21
C HIS A 327 13.76 2.73 -8.74
N GLY A 328 12.80 2.06 -8.07
CA GLY A 328 12.97 1.64 -6.68
C GLY A 328 14.14 0.68 -6.49
N ALA A 329 14.23 -0.37 -7.30
CA ALA A 329 15.32 -1.34 -7.22
C ALA A 329 16.70 -0.72 -7.52
N ALA A 330 16.79 0.16 -8.52
CA ALA A 330 18.04 0.87 -8.84
C ALA A 330 18.51 1.71 -7.65
N ARG A 331 17.62 2.54 -7.10
CA ARG A 331 17.91 3.39 -5.94
C ARG A 331 18.27 2.58 -4.68
N ALA A 332 17.60 1.44 -4.45
CA ALA A 332 17.92 0.57 -3.33
C ALA A 332 19.36 0.06 -3.42
N VAL A 333 19.78 -0.43 -4.59
CA VAL A 333 21.15 -0.93 -4.81
C VAL A 333 22.18 0.17 -4.64
N GLU A 334 21.92 1.39 -5.11
CA GLU A 334 22.80 2.55 -4.86
C GLU A 334 23.03 2.77 -3.37
N ILE A 335 21.93 2.85 -2.58
CA ILE A 335 22.01 3.04 -1.14
C ILE A 335 22.73 1.86 -0.47
N TYR A 336 22.43 0.61 -0.85
CA TYR A 336 23.11 -0.56 -0.30
C TYR A 336 24.62 -0.53 -0.51
N LYS A 337 25.08 -0.09 -1.70
CA LYS A 337 26.50 0.04 -2.00
C LYS A 337 27.21 1.08 -1.13
N THR A 338 26.51 2.14 -0.68
CA THR A 338 27.11 3.14 0.24
C THR A 338 27.28 2.61 1.66
N LEU A 339 26.69 1.47 2.02
CA LEU A 339 26.79 0.88 3.35
C LEU A 339 27.96 -0.12 3.48
N LEU A 340 28.52 -0.54 2.36
CA LEU A 340 29.57 -1.58 2.29
C LEU A 340 30.96 -0.97 2.20
#